data_7993b6d5350b1e68a1b4c7c9f5190c67
#
_entry.id   7993b6d5350b1e68a1b4c7c9f5190c67
#
_cell.length_a   1.000
_cell.length_b   1.000
_cell.length_c   1.000
_cell.angle_alpha   90.00
_cell.angle_beta   90.00
_cell.angle_gamma   90.00
#
_symmetry.space_group_name_H-M   'P 1'
#
loop_
_entity.id
_entity.type
_entity.pdbx_description
1 polymer ?
#
loop_
_entity_poly.entity_id
_entity_poly.type
_entity_poly.pdbx_seq_one_letter_code
_entity_poly.pdbx_strand_id
1 'polypeptide(L)'
;MTAVFSDELRARVEADFGRVVDLLSRKIALKSISAEGITAEHMKRSAEFVADELRQVGIDAKVVQSRNPDGTPGAWEVIGSKIVDPQAPTVLLYAHHDVQPVPDPSAWDTDPFVATEVGTRLYGRGSADDGGGIAIHSGAMKALGDDLKVNIKVFIEGEEEMGSPSFIPFIEDHRDEFASDVIVVADSGNWSAEIPSLTTSLRGNTCVDVNVKVLHHPVHSGQYGGPILDANTLAAMLIASMYDANGDLAVPGVAAQEPVGGLQRDLDEATVREDAGIVDSYRLAGTGSLASRLWTKPSVTVIGFDAHPVEGSFNVVSPETTFRLSLRTAPRQHPQEAQDALAAFLQAHAPFGAEVKVTKLENGMGWAMDPNAVATKDALAAMEEAFGVAPINKGEGGSIPFIPELQRIFPSAQVLVTGPEDPKANAHSPNE
;
A
#
# COMPACT_ATOMS: atom_id res chain seq x y z
N MET A 1 -19.31 0.66 29.74
CA MET A 1 -19.11 1.47 28.53
C MET A 1 -20.48 1.73 27.92
N THR A 2 -20.79 2.95 27.54
CA THR A 2 -22.00 3.24 26.75
C THR A 2 -21.77 2.63 25.36
N ALA A 3 -22.77 1.91 24.83
CA ALA A 3 -22.68 1.34 23.49
C ALA A 3 -22.32 2.43 22.46
N VAL A 4 -21.35 2.17 21.60
CA VAL A 4 -20.94 3.10 20.52
C VAL A 4 -22.04 3.19 19.47
N PHE A 5 -22.73 2.06 19.22
CA PHE A 5 -23.83 1.95 18.26
C PHE A 5 -25.17 1.73 18.97
N SER A 6 -26.14 2.62 18.68
CA SER A 6 -27.52 2.38 19.07
C SER A 6 -28.17 1.36 18.12
N ASP A 7 -29.21 0.66 18.61
CA ASP A 7 -30.03 -0.24 17.77
C ASP A 7 -30.64 0.53 16.59
N GLU A 8 -30.96 1.81 16.78
CA GLU A 8 -31.48 2.68 15.74
C GLU A 8 -30.44 2.94 14.63
N LEU A 9 -29.17 3.17 15.00
CA LEU A 9 -28.10 3.35 14.01
C LEU A 9 -27.86 2.07 13.21
N ARG A 10 -27.86 0.89 13.89
CA ARG A 10 -27.77 -0.41 13.20
C ARG A 10 -28.90 -0.61 12.20
N ALA A 11 -30.14 -0.33 12.61
CA ALA A 11 -31.30 -0.45 11.73
C ALA A 11 -31.22 0.50 10.51
N ARG A 12 -30.67 1.71 10.68
CA ARG A 12 -30.44 2.65 9.55
C ARG A 12 -29.38 2.12 8.57
N VAL A 13 -28.29 1.53 9.08
CA VAL A 13 -27.25 0.91 8.22
C VAL A 13 -27.83 -0.26 7.43
N GLU A 14 -28.56 -1.17 8.09
CA GLU A 14 -29.20 -2.31 7.45
C GLU A 14 -30.22 -1.89 6.38
N ALA A 15 -31.03 -0.88 6.67
CA ALA A 15 -32.01 -0.35 5.72
C ALA A 15 -31.38 0.31 4.49
N ASP A 16 -30.17 0.87 4.62
CA ASP A 16 -29.44 1.56 3.53
C ASP A 16 -28.54 0.61 2.73
N PHE A 17 -28.31 -0.61 3.17
CA PHE A 17 -27.33 -1.53 2.57
C PHE A 17 -27.58 -1.76 1.07
N GLY A 18 -28.83 -1.92 0.66
CA GLY A 18 -29.18 -2.08 -0.77
C GLY A 18 -28.77 -0.87 -1.64
N ARG A 19 -28.85 0.36 -1.09
CA ARG A 19 -28.37 1.57 -1.80
C ARG A 19 -26.85 1.56 -1.92
N VAL A 20 -26.15 1.14 -0.87
CA VAL A 20 -24.68 1.06 -0.87
C VAL A 20 -24.18 0.05 -1.91
N VAL A 21 -24.82 -1.11 -2.02
CA VAL A 21 -24.53 -2.12 -3.05
C VAL A 21 -24.83 -1.58 -4.45
N ASP A 22 -25.94 -0.86 -4.65
CA ASP A 22 -26.29 -0.21 -5.94
C ASP A 22 -25.26 0.86 -6.32
N LEU A 23 -24.83 1.70 -5.37
CA LEU A 23 -23.78 2.69 -5.57
C LEU A 23 -22.50 2.01 -6.10
N LEU A 24 -22.04 0.97 -5.40
CA LEU A 24 -20.83 0.24 -5.76
C LEU A 24 -20.96 -0.42 -7.14
N SER A 25 -22.13 -1.01 -7.43
CA SER A 25 -22.42 -1.61 -8.74
C SER A 25 -22.33 -0.60 -9.88
N ARG A 26 -22.90 0.59 -9.69
CA ARG A 26 -22.83 1.68 -10.67
C ARG A 26 -21.41 2.25 -10.81
N LYS A 27 -20.64 2.32 -9.70
CA LYS A 27 -19.24 2.74 -9.70
C LYS A 27 -18.37 1.80 -10.53
N ILE A 28 -18.48 0.48 -10.34
CA ILE A 28 -17.78 -0.55 -11.13
C ILE A 28 -18.05 -0.38 -12.63
N ALA A 29 -19.30 -0.12 -13.03
CA ALA A 29 -19.69 0.04 -14.41
C ALA A 29 -19.08 1.27 -15.12
N LEU A 30 -18.50 2.23 -14.39
CA LEU A 30 -17.88 3.44 -14.97
C LEU A 30 -16.54 3.17 -15.63
N LYS A 31 -15.88 2.06 -15.32
CA LYS A 31 -14.57 1.67 -15.91
C LYS A 31 -13.52 2.77 -15.78
N SER A 32 -13.35 3.27 -14.58
CA SER A 32 -12.45 4.40 -14.29
C SER A 32 -10.98 3.97 -14.26
N ILE A 33 -10.48 3.43 -15.36
CA ILE A 33 -9.11 2.93 -15.48
C ILE A 33 -8.17 4.12 -15.71
N SER A 34 -7.42 4.52 -14.67
CA SER A 34 -6.49 5.66 -14.73
C SER A 34 -5.35 5.47 -15.73
N ALA A 35 -4.87 4.24 -15.92
CA ALA A 35 -3.85 3.89 -16.91
C ALA A 35 -4.29 4.17 -18.39
N GLU A 36 -5.58 4.30 -18.65
CA GLU A 36 -6.10 4.69 -19.96
C GLU A 36 -6.11 6.22 -20.18
N GLY A 37 -5.72 6.99 -19.17
CA GLY A 37 -5.58 8.44 -19.20
C GLY A 37 -6.32 9.14 -18.08
N ILE A 38 -5.58 9.64 -17.09
CA ILE A 38 -6.11 10.32 -15.89
C ILE A 38 -6.97 11.56 -16.19
N THR A 39 -6.74 12.21 -17.31
CA THR A 39 -7.51 13.39 -17.77
C THR A 39 -8.70 13.04 -18.68
N ALA A 40 -8.89 11.76 -18.99
CA ALA A 40 -9.90 11.31 -19.94
C ALA A 40 -11.33 11.52 -19.44
N GLU A 41 -12.28 11.54 -20.37
CA GLU A 41 -13.70 11.79 -20.06
C GLU A 41 -14.34 10.72 -19.16
N HIS A 42 -13.90 9.46 -19.24
CA HIS A 42 -14.39 8.40 -18.36
C HIS A 42 -13.96 8.63 -16.90
N MET A 43 -12.75 9.17 -16.67
CA MET A 43 -12.26 9.54 -15.35
C MET A 43 -13.06 10.71 -14.77
N LYS A 44 -13.30 11.73 -15.59
CA LYS A 44 -14.14 12.86 -15.19
C LYS A 44 -15.56 12.43 -14.82
N ARG A 45 -16.16 11.54 -15.61
CA ARG A 45 -17.50 10.99 -15.30
C ARG A 45 -17.50 10.20 -14.00
N SER A 46 -16.42 9.47 -13.69
CA SER A 46 -16.28 8.78 -12.41
C SER A 46 -16.25 9.77 -11.25
N ALA A 47 -15.45 10.82 -11.36
CA ALA A 47 -15.38 11.88 -10.35
C ALA A 47 -16.73 12.59 -10.15
N GLU A 48 -17.42 12.93 -11.25
CA GLU A 48 -18.76 13.56 -11.21
C GLU A 48 -19.79 12.64 -10.55
N PHE A 49 -19.78 11.34 -10.87
CA PHE A 49 -20.65 10.36 -10.23
C PHE A 49 -20.40 10.31 -8.70
N VAL A 50 -19.14 10.22 -8.27
CA VAL A 50 -18.80 10.19 -6.86
C VAL A 50 -19.22 11.49 -6.15
N ALA A 51 -18.98 12.65 -6.76
CA ALA A 51 -19.42 13.92 -6.20
C ALA A 51 -20.95 13.98 -6.04
N ASP A 52 -21.71 13.45 -7.01
CA ASP A 52 -23.18 13.40 -6.95
C ASP A 52 -23.67 12.46 -5.83
N GLU A 53 -23.04 11.30 -5.64
CA GLU A 53 -23.38 10.38 -4.55
C GLU A 53 -23.08 10.99 -3.17
N LEU A 54 -21.97 11.71 -3.03
CA LEU A 54 -21.63 12.42 -1.80
C LEU A 54 -22.64 13.56 -1.50
N ARG A 55 -23.09 14.28 -2.51
CA ARG A 55 -24.14 15.32 -2.34
C ARG A 55 -25.45 14.73 -1.85
N GLN A 56 -25.85 13.53 -2.31
CA GLN A 56 -27.07 12.85 -1.87
C GLN A 56 -27.05 12.50 -0.36
N VAL A 57 -25.88 12.38 0.25
CA VAL A 57 -25.69 12.11 1.69
C VAL A 57 -25.32 13.38 2.48
N GLY A 58 -25.45 14.55 1.86
CA GLY A 58 -25.32 15.85 2.52
C GLY A 58 -23.90 16.40 2.63
N ILE A 59 -22.97 15.91 1.81
CA ILE A 59 -21.63 16.49 1.61
C ILE A 59 -21.71 17.55 0.51
N ASP A 60 -21.21 18.76 0.75
CA ASP A 60 -21.02 19.75 -0.31
C ASP A 60 -19.74 19.40 -1.10
N ALA A 61 -19.92 18.58 -2.14
CA ALA A 61 -18.83 18.01 -2.91
C ALA A 61 -18.69 18.70 -4.29
N LYS A 62 -17.46 18.83 -4.75
CA LYS A 62 -17.10 19.37 -6.07
C LYS A 62 -16.00 18.55 -6.73
N VAL A 63 -15.96 18.53 -8.05
CA VAL A 63 -14.88 17.96 -8.85
C VAL A 63 -13.86 19.06 -9.14
N VAL A 64 -12.59 18.76 -8.94
CA VAL A 64 -11.47 19.67 -9.20
C VAL A 64 -10.43 18.92 -10.00
N GLN A 65 -9.84 19.55 -11.02
CA GLN A 65 -8.73 18.94 -11.72
C GLN A 65 -7.40 19.34 -11.05
N SER A 66 -6.61 18.35 -10.67
CA SER A 66 -5.27 18.55 -10.09
C SER A 66 -4.25 18.97 -11.15
N ARG A 67 -3.03 19.25 -10.72
CA ARG A 67 -1.89 19.56 -11.59
C ARG A 67 -0.68 18.75 -11.19
N ASN A 68 -0.04 18.15 -12.16
CA ASN A 68 1.26 17.50 -11.98
C ASN A 68 2.36 18.52 -11.62
N PRO A 69 3.47 18.08 -11.00
CA PRO A 69 4.60 18.95 -10.66
C PRO A 69 5.20 19.72 -11.84
N ASP A 70 5.06 19.22 -13.05
CA ASP A 70 5.50 19.88 -14.30
C ASP A 70 4.49 20.91 -14.86
N GLY A 71 3.35 21.09 -14.16
CA GLY A 71 2.27 22.01 -14.52
C GLY A 71 1.26 21.45 -15.53
N THR A 72 1.43 20.22 -16.01
CA THR A 72 0.42 19.54 -16.85
C THR A 72 -0.84 19.22 -16.07
N PRO A 73 -2.02 19.08 -16.73
CA PRO A 73 -3.24 18.64 -16.05
C PRO A 73 -3.05 17.26 -15.40
N GLY A 74 -3.40 17.15 -14.12
CA GLY A 74 -3.49 15.91 -13.35
C GLY A 74 -4.89 15.29 -13.40
N ALA A 75 -5.18 14.43 -12.44
CA ALA A 75 -6.43 13.69 -12.35
C ALA A 75 -7.65 14.58 -11.99
N TRP A 76 -8.84 13.99 -12.07
CA TRP A 76 -10.08 14.57 -11.61
C TRP A 76 -10.34 14.12 -10.18
N GLU A 77 -10.16 15.02 -9.24
CA GLU A 77 -10.30 14.81 -7.80
C GLU A 77 -11.72 15.18 -7.33
N VAL A 78 -12.18 14.56 -6.26
CA VAL A 78 -13.40 14.98 -5.59
C VAL A 78 -13.07 15.45 -4.19
N ILE A 79 -13.41 16.71 -3.89
CA ILE A 79 -13.28 17.28 -2.56
C ILE A 79 -14.64 17.75 -2.07
N GLY A 80 -14.87 17.61 -0.76
CA GLY A 80 -16.15 18.03 -0.19
C GLY A 80 -16.10 18.23 1.32
N SER A 81 -17.16 18.83 1.86
CA SER A 81 -17.27 19.00 3.30
C SER A 81 -18.72 19.03 3.79
N LYS A 82 -18.90 18.69 5.08
CA LYS A 82 -20.11 18.93 5.86
C LYS A 82 -19.68 19.46 7.23
N ILE A 83 -19.87 20.74 7.44
CA ILE A 83 -19.53 21.41 8.70
C ILE A 83 -20.78 21.48 9.58
N VAL A 84 -20.74 20.81 10.74
CA VAL A 84 -21.84 20.80 11.70
C VAL A 84 -21.66 21.83 12.81
N ASP A 85 -20.41 22.03 13.26
CA ASP A 85 -20.02 23.04 14.24
C ASP A 85 -18.55 23.41 14.03
N PRO A 86 -18.20 24.70 13.83
CA PRO A 86 -16.81 25.13 13.67
C PRO A 86 -15.86 24.76 14.83
N GLN A 87 -16.41 24.44 16.01
CA GLN A 87 -15.63 24.02 17.18
C GLN A 87 -15.53 22.50 17.34
N ALA A 88 -16.29 21.72 16.55
CA ALA A 88 -16.22 20.28 16.59
C ALA A 88 -14.94 19.74 15.91
N PRO A 89 -14.42 18.59 16.34
CA PRO A 89 -13.33 17.91 15.64
C PRO A 89 -13.69 17.65 14.17
N THR A 90 -12.67 17.64 13.32
CA THR A 90 -12.82 17.41 11.88
C THR A 90 -12.22 16.06 11.50
N VAL A 91 -12.97 15.27 10.75
CA VAL A 91 -12.51 14.00 10.16
C VAL A 91 -12.43 14.16 8.66
N LEU A 92 -11.26 13.83 8.09
CA LEU A 92 -11.06 13.69 6.64
C LEU A 92 -11.27 12.23 6.25
N LEU A 93 -12.17 11.99 5.32
CA LEU A 93 -12.43 10.69 4.70
C LEU A 93 -11.71 10.62 3.36
N TYR A 94 -10.81 9.64 3.22
CA TYR A 94 -10.07 9.38 1.99
C TYR A 94 -10.48 8.03 1.39
N ALA A 95 -10.59 8.03 0.07
CA ALA A 95 -10.69 6.86 -0.80
C ALA A 95 -10.21 7.27 -2.21
N HIS A 96 -10.14 6.33 -3.16
CA HIS A 96 -9.88 6.69 -4.57
C HIS A 96 -10.95 6.14 -5.52
N HIS A 97 -11.09 6.78 -6.68
CA HIS A 97 -12.12 6.40 -7.63
C HIS A 97 -11.57 5.82 -8.95
N ASP A 98 -10.27 5.81 -9.14
CA ASP A 98 -9.65 5.10 -10.24
C ASP A 98 -9.48 3.61 -9.91
N VAL A 99 -9.18 2.81 -10.91
CA VAL A 99 -9.02 1.37 -10.78
C VAL A 99 -7.93 0.87 -11.72
N GLN A 100 -7.32 -0.27 -11.38
CA GLN A 100 -6.36 -0.99 -12.22
C GLN A 100 -6.99 -1.48 -13.54
N PRO A 101 -6.19 -1.57 -14.61
CA PRO A 101 -6.63 -2.18 -15.86
C PRO A 101 -6.96 -3.67 -15.71
N VAL A 102 -7.73 -4.17 -16.68
CA VAL A 102 -8.04 -5.60 -16.82
C VAL A 102 -7.35 -6.10 -18.10
N PRO A 103 -6.09 -6.54 -18.03
CA PRO A 103 -5.32 -6.92 -19.22
C PRO A 103 -5.83 -8.21 -19.88
N ASP A 104 -6.41 -9.14 -19.12
CA ASP A 104 -7.00 -10.38 -19.61
C ASP A 104 -8.40 -10.61 -19.01
N PRO A 105 -9.46 -10.14 -19.67
CA PRO A 105 -10.83 -10.40 -19.20
C PRO A 105 -11.21 -11.88 -19.20
N SER A 106 -10.52 -12.74 -19.95
CA SER A 106 -10.83 -14.18 -19.99
C SER A 106 -10.39 -14.94 -18.73
N ALA A 107 -9.55 -14.32 -17.90
CA ALA A 107 -9.17 -14.84 -16.60
C ALA A 107 -10.22 -14.59 -15.48
N TRP A 108 -11.29 -13.84 -15.81
CA TRP A 108 -12.38 -13.54 -14.88
C TRP A 108 -13.54 -14.52 -15.05
N ASP A 109 -14.12 -14.96 -13.94
CA ASP A 109 -15.32 -15.81 -13.95
C ASP A 109 -16.60 -15.04 -14.33
N THR A 110 -16.58 -13.69 -14.14
CA THR A 110 -17.67 -12.76 -14.48
C THR A 110 -17.11 -11.59 -15.28
N ASP A 111 -17.98 -10.76 -15.89
CA ASP A 111 -17.52 -9.51 -16.51
C ASP A 111 -16.94 -8.58 -15.45
N PRO A 112 -15.65 -8.17 -15.53
CA PRO A 112 -14.99 -7.35 -14.52
C PRO A 112 -15.65 -5.99 -14.27
N PHE A 113 -16.47 -5.48 -15.19
CA PHE A 113 -17.15 -4.20 -15.06
C PHE A 113 -18.69 -4.33 -14.93
N VAL A 114 -19.14 -5.52 -14.55
CA VAL A 114 -20.54 -5.80 -14.18
C VAL A 114 -20.55 -6.41 -12.80
N ALA A 115 -20.90 -5.61 -11.80
CA ALA A 115 -20.98 -6.08 -10.43
C ALA A 115 -21.83 -7.35 -10.32
N THR A 116 -21.27 -8.43 -9.87
CA THR A 116 -21.90 -9.75 -9.85
C THR A 116 -21.88 -10.34 -8.44
N GLU A 117 -23.05 -10.57 -7.85
CA GLU A 117 -23.15 -11.23 -6.55
C GLU A 117 -22.98 -12.74 -6.70
N VAL A 118 -22.04 -13.32 -5.96
CA VAL A 118 -21.84 -14.77 -5.85
C VAL A 118 -21.74 -15.14 -4.37
N GLY A 119 -22.75 -15.80 -3.86
CA GLY A 119 -22.86 -16.11 -2.43
C GLY A 119 -23.02 -14.84 -1.60
N THR A 120 -22.02 -14.53 -0.78
CA THR A 120 -22.00 -13.34 0.10
C THR A 120 -21.01 -12.27 -0.38
N ARG A 121 -20.50 -12.40 -1.59
CA ARG A 121 -19.49 -11.49 -2.16
C ARG A 121 -20.02 -10.81 -3.41
N LEU A 122 -19.57 -9.58 -3.63
CA LEU A 122 -19.78 -8.80 -4.84
C LEU A 122 -18.47 -8.73 -5.62
N TYR A 123 -18.47 -9.25 -6.85
CA TYR A 123 -17.31 -9.28 -7.73
C TYR A 123 -17.37 -8.18 -8.78
N GLY A 124 -16.23 -7.56 -9.05
CA GLY A 124 -16.04 -6.56 -10.08
C GLY A 124 -14.81 -5.70 -9.84
N ARG A 125 -14.10 -5.26 -10.87
CA ARG A 125 -12.91 -4.41 -10.76
C ARG A 125 -13.26 -3.11 -10.02
N GLY A 126 -12.53 -2.83 -8.93
CA GLY A 126 -12.80 -1.70 -8.03
C GLY A 126 -13.92 -1.98 -7.02
N SER A 127 -14.32 -3.26 -6.81
CA SER A 127 -15.30 -3.60 -5.78
C SER A 127 -14.70 -3.50 -4.38
N ALA A 128 -13.44 -3.84 -4.22
CA ALA A 128 -12.68 -3.74 -2.99
C ALA A 128 -11.73 -2.53 -3.03
N ASP A 129 -11.01 -2.34 -4.12
CA ASP A 129 -9.95 -1.36 -4.34
C ASP A 129 -10.35 -0.30 -5.39
N ASP A 130 -10.89 0.88 -5.02
CA ASP A 130 -11.37 1.32 -3.70
C ASP A 130 -12.79 1.89 -3.78
N GLY A 131 -13.60 1.35 -4.71
CA GLY A 131 -15.04 1.67 -4.76
C GLY A 131 -15.76 1.30 -3.46
N GLY A 132 -15.28 0.24 -2.79
CA GLY A 132 -15.77 -0.19 -1.48
C GLY A 132 -15.57 0.86 -0.40
N GLY A 133 -14.43 1.54 -0.35
CA GLY A 133 -14.16 2.65 0.55
C GLY A 133 -15.10 3.83 0.33
N ILE A 134 -15.34 4.22 -0.93
CA ILE A 134 -16.34 5.24 -1.29
C ILE A 134 -17.73 4.85 -0.78
N ALA A 135 -18.12 3.58 -0.98
CA ALA A 135 -19.42 3.06 -0.57
C ALA A 135 -19.59 3.08 0.96
N ILE A 136 -18.54 2.70 1.71
CA ILE A 136 -18.51 2.76 3.17
C ILE A 136 -18.66 4.20 3.65
N HIS A 137 -17.92 5.15 3.10
CA HIS A 137 -18.01 6.56 3.46
C HIS A 137 -19.43 7.11 3.20
N SER A 138 -20.00 6.84 2.02
CA SER A 138 -21.37 7.26 1.69
C SER A 138 -22.41 6.62 2.62
N GLY A 139 -22.27 5.32 2.93
CA GLY A 139 -23.16 4.60 3.85
C GLY A 139 -23.11 5.16 5.27
N ALA A 140 -21.90 5.40 5.78
CA ALA A 140 -21.70 6.00 7.12
C ALA A 140 -22.33 7.40 7.21
N MET A 141 -22.12 8.25 6.21
CA MET A 141 -22.71 9.59 6.16
C MET A 141 -24.24 9.55 6.11
N LYS A 142 -24.81 8.62 5.35
CA LYS A 142 -26.27 8.42 5.28
C LYS A 142 -26.85 7.95 6.60
N ALA A 143 -26.20 6.96 7.23
CA ALA A 143 -26.68 6.39 8.50
C ALA A 143 -26.62 7.39 9.66
N LEU A 144 -25.54 8.19 9.73
CA LEU A 144 -25.38 9.24 10.75
C LEU A 144 -26.34 10.42 10.55
N GLY A 145 -26.53 10.88 9.33
CA GLY A 145 -27.49 11.95 9.02
C GLY A 145 -27.30 13.20 9.88
N ASP A 146 -28.35 13.54 10.66
CA ASP A 146 -28.35 14.69 11.59
C ASP A 146 -27.73 14.37 12.97
N ASP A 147 -27.43 13.10 13.23
CA ASP A 147 -26.76 12.70 14.48
C ASP A 147 -25.24 12.91 14.44
N LEU A 148 -24.72 13.34 13.29
CA LEU A 148 -23.29 13.63 13.10
C LEU A 148 -22.84 14.72 14.09
N LYS A 149 -21.74 14.43 14.83
CA LYS A 149 -21.21 15.33 15.88
C LYS A 149 -19.81 15.87 15.56
N VAL A 150 -19.27 15.51 14.41
CA VAL A 150 -17.96 15.96 13.94
C VAL A 150 -18.11 16.61 12.57
N ASN A 151 -17.18 17.49 12.23
CA ASN A 151 -17.08 18.00 10.87
C ASN A 151 -16.50 16.93 9.97
N ILE A 152 -17.00 16.84 8.75
CA ILE A 152 -16.48 15.92 7.74
C ILE A 152 -15.87 16.73 6.60
N LYS A 153 -14.71 16.29 6.19
CA LYS A 153 -14.08 16.62 4.92
C LYS A 153 -13.91 15.35 4.12
N VAL A 154 -13.92 15.44 2.81
CA VAL A 154 -13.77 14.28 1.92
C VAL A 154 -12.76 14.60 0.85
N PHE A 155 -11.88 13.65 0.59
CA PHE A 155 -11.00 13.62 -0.56
C PHE A 155 -11.10 12.26 -1.24
N ILE A 156 -11.55 12.24 -2.49
CA ILE A 156 -11.55 11.02 -3.31
C ILE A 156 -10.62 11.27 -4.49
N GLU A 157 -9.51 10.55 -4.49
CA GLU A 157 -8.43 10.67 -5.45
C GLU A 157 -8.77 10.00 -6.79
N GLY A 158 -8.19 10.47 -7.88
CA GLY A 158 -8.42 9.95 -9.22
C GLY A 158 -7.19 9.37 -9.92
N GLU A 159 -6.07 9.15 -9.21
CA GLU A 159 -4.83 8.63 -9.79
C GLU A 159 -3.97 7.81 -8.80
N GLU A 160 -4.59 7.24 -7.75
CA GLU A 160 -3.88 6.41 -6.77
C GLU A 160 -3.14 5.27 -7.46
N GLU A 161 -3.81 4.58 -8.35
CA GLU A 161 -3.33 3.43 -9.10
C GLU A 161 -2.19 3.75 -10.10
N MET A 162 -1.89 5.03 -10.27
CA MET A 162 -0.77 5.55 -11.06
C MET A 162 0.36 6.12 -10.18
N GLY A 163 0.27 5.93 -8.85
CA GLY A 163 1.25 6.38 -7.87
C GLY A 163 1.11 7.86 -7.48
N SER A 164 -0.08 8.44 -7.63
CA SER A 164 -0.45 9.75 -7.07
C SER A 164 0.49 10.92 -7.43
N PRO A 165 0.86 11.13 -8.70
CA PRO A 165 1.87 12.12 -9.06
C PRO A 165 1.47 13.56 -8.73
N SER A 166 0.18 13.91 -8.74
CA SER A 166 -0.29 15.26 -8.42
C SER A 166 -0.74 15.42 -6.95
N PHE A 167 -0.76 14.36 -6.16
CA PHE A 167 -1.29 14.33 -4.80
C PHE A 167 -0.67 15.41 -3.89
N ILE A 168 0.65 15.43 -3.76
CA ILE A 168 1.34 16.37 -2.85
C ILE A 168 1.09 17.83 -3.23
N PRO A 169 1.31 18.26 -4.49
CA PRO A 169 0.97 19.62 -4.91
C PRO A 169 -0.50 19.96 -4.65
N PHE A 170 -1.42 19.03 -4.92
CA PHE A 170 -2.83 19.26 -4.74
C PHE A 170 -3.21 19.47 -3.26
N ILE A 171 -2.69 18.63 -2.36
CA ILE A 171 -2.92 18.78 -0.91
C ILE A 171 -2.31 20.07 -0.38
N GLU A 172 -1.13 20.46 -0.86
CA GLU A 172 -0.48 21.71 -0.43
C GLU A 172 -1.25 22.95 -0.90
N ASP A 173 -1.77 22.94 -2.12
CA ASP A 173 -2.60 24.02 -2.68
C ASP A 173 -3.98 24.14 -2.00
N HIS A 174 -4.51 23.03 -1.51
CA HIS A 174 -5.83 22.92 -0.84
C HIS A 174 -5.72 22.66 0.66
N ARG A 175 -4.62 23.02 1.30
CA ARG A 175 -4.28 22.66 2.68
C ARG A 175 -5.42 22.92 3.68
N ASP A 176 -6.09 24.06 3.57
CA ASP A 176 -7.19 24.44 4.48
C ASP A 176 -8.43 23.55 4.28
N GLU A 177 -8.63 23.04 3.04
CA GLU A 177 -9.73 22.13 2.72
C GLU A 177 -9.50 20.72 3.28
N PHE A 178 -8.23 20.33 3.55
CA PHE A 178 -7.86 19.01 4.09
C PHE A 178 -7.47 19.00 5.56
N ALA A 179 -7.19 20.16 6.16
CA ALA A 179 -6.83 20.24 7.59
C ALA A 179 -7.88 19.55 8.47
N SER A 180 -7.46 18.57 9.28
CA SER A 180 -8.34 17.71 10.06
C SER A 180 -7.64 17.21 11.33
N ASP A 181 -8.40 16.72 12.30
CA ASP A 181 -7.89 16.11 13.53
C ASP A 181 -7.68 14.60 13.36
N VAL A 182 -8.48 13.97 12.49
CA VAL A 182 -8.41 12.56 12.16
C VAL A 182 -8.51 12.41 10.64
N ILE A 183 -7.70 11.53 10.07
CA ILE A 183 -7.75 11.12 8.66
C ILE A 183 -8.10 9.64 8.63
N VAL A 184 -9.16 9.27 7.94
CA VAL A 184 -9.57 7.88 7.71
C VAL A 184 -9.30 7.53 6.26
N VAL A 185 -8.33 6.65 6.05
CA VAL A 185 -7.99 6.09 4.74
C VAL A 185 -8.73 4.77 4.63
N ALA A 186 -9.65 4.65 3.66
CA ALA A 186 -10.49 3.45 3.48
C ALA A 186 -9.97 2.52 2.37
N ASP A 187 -8.67 2.46 2.21
CA ASP A 187 -7.91 1.80 1.14
C ASP A 187 -6.97 0.74 1.73
N SER A 188 -7.55 -0.25 2.41
CA SER A 188 -6.81 -1.35 3.03
C SER A 188 -7.75 -2.49 3.43
N GLY A 189 -7.19 -3.53 4.07
CA GLY A 189 -7.92 -4.76 4.31
C GLY A 189 -8.02 -5.19 5.76
N ASN A 190 -9.05 -6.00 6.00
CA ASN A 190 -9.32 -6.70 7.24
C ASN A 190 -8.49 -7.99 7.36
N TRP A 191 -8.44 -8.56 8.55
CA TRP A 191 -7.84 -9.89 8.78
C TRP A 191 -8.60 -10.98 8.04
N SER A 192 -9.92 -10.91 8.06
CA SER A 192 -10.85 -11.72 7.25
C SER A 192 -12.17 -10.96 7.10
N ALA A 193 -13.11 -11.49 6.33
CA ALA A 193 -14.44 -10.91 6.21
C ALA A 193 -15.19 -10.81 7.57
N GLU A 194 -14.84 -11.64 8.54
CA GLU A 194 -15.49 -11.68 9.87
C GLU A 194 -14.68 -10.98 10.97
N ILE A 195 -13.39 -10.72 10.75
CA ILE A 195 -12.50 -10.13 11.75
C ILE A 195 -11.93 -8.82 11.22
N PRO A 196 -12.37 -7.67 11.76
CA PRO A 196 -11.89 -6.37 11.32
C PRO A 196 -10.46 -6.12 11.75
N SER A 197 -9.78 -5.25 11.03
CA SER A 197 -8.45 -4.78 11.42
C SER A 197 -8.23 -3.30 11.13
N LEU A 198 -7.33 -2.69 11.91
CA LEU A 198 -6.66 -1.46 11.53
C LEU A 198 -5.28 -1.81 10.98
N THR A 199 -4.94 -1.23 9.85
CA THR A 199 -3.56 -1.25 9.37
C THR A 199 -2.74 -0.28 10.23
N THR A 200 -1.80 -0.83 10.97
CA THR A 200 -1.05 -0.11 12.00
C THR A 200 0.34 0.31 11.55
N SER A 201 0.81 -0.27 10.44
CA SER A 201 2.12 0.05 9.90
C SER A 201 2.26 -0.34 8.43
N LEU A 202 3.06 0.45 7.73
CA LEU A 202 3.48 0.24 6.34
C LEU A 202 5.02 0.26 6.30
N ARG A 203 5.63 -0.68 5.60
CA ARG A 203 7.10 -0.64 5.40
C ARG A 203 7.48 0.48 4.45
N GLY A 204 8.64 1.10 4.70
CA GLY A 204 9.27 1.96 3.73
C GLY A 204 9.91 1.15 2.60
N ASN A 205 10.30 1.84 1.55
CA ASN A 205 10.99 1.24 0.40
C ASN A 205 12.16 2.11 -0.05
N THR A 206 13.26 1.48 -0.44
CA THR A 206 14.38 2.16 -1.10
C THR A 206 15.08 1.20 -2.07
N CYS A 207 15.67 1.74 -3.12
CA CYS A 207 16.37 0.97 -4.12
C CYS A 207 17.81 1.45 -4.29
N VAL A 208 18.69 0.52 -4.65
CA VAL A 208 20.07 0.82 -5.05
C VAL A 208 20.48 -0.01 -6.26
N ASP A 209 21.24 0.58 -7.17
CA ASP A 209 21.99 -0.14 -8.20
C ASP A 209 23.41 -0.38 -7.71
N VAL A 210 23.85 -1.62 -7.82
CA VAL A 210 25.17 -2.07 -7.37
C VAL A 210 25.96 -2.58 -8.56
N ASN A 211 26.99 -1.87 -8.94
CA ASN A 211 27.94 -2.32 -9.94
C ASN A 211 29.15 -2.98 -9.26
N VAL A 212 29.48 -4.20 -9.68
CA VAL A 212 30.65 -4.96 -9.23
C VAL A 212 31.59 -5.13 -10.41
N LYS A 213 32.83 -4.67 -10.28
CA LYS A 213 33.84 -4.73 -11.34
C LYS A 213 35.11 -5.39 -10.82
N VAL A 214 35.64 -6.32 -11.63
CA VAL A 214 36.86 -7.11 -11.34
C VAL A 214 37.92 -7.01 -12.42
N LEU A 215 37.54 -6.71 -13.66
CA LEU A 215 38.43 -6.63 -14.81
C LEU A 215 38.17 -5.38 -15.65
N HIS A 216 39.13 -4.93 -16.42
CA HIS A 216 38.97 -3.86 -17.41
C HIS A 216 38.37 -4.32 -18.75
N HIS A 217 38.49 -5.63 -19.05
CA HIS A 217 37.94 -6.26 -20.26
C HIS A 217 37.70 -7.76 -20.00
N PRO A 218 36.81 -8.43 -20.73
CA PRO A 218 36.58 -9.86 -20.59
C PRO A 218 37.83 -10.67 -20.97
N VAL A 219 38.02 -11.79 -20.27
CA VAL A 219 39.15 -12.71 -20.54
C VAL A 219 38.65 -14.16 -20.64
N HIS A 220 39.42 -15.03 -21.28
CA HIS A 220 39.10 -16.45 -21.46
C HIS A 220 39.08 -17.19 -20.12
N SER A 221 37.93 -17.80 -19.75
CA SER A 221 37.74 -18.45 -18.44
C SER A 221 38.68 -19.64 -18.20
N GLY A 222 39.00 -20.40 -19.23
CA GLY A 222 39.94 -21.52 -19.14
C GLY A 222 41.40 -21.12 -18.92
N GLN A 223 41.76 -19.86 -19.23
CA GLN A 223 43.14 -19.37 -19.05
C GLN A 223 43.28 -18.58 -17.71
N TYR A 224 42.26 -17.85 -17.33
CA TYR A 224 42.33 -16.91 -16.20
C TYR A 224 41.35 -17.22 -15.08
N GLY A 225 40.37 -18.09 -15.30
CA GLY A 225 39.46 -18.56 -14.25
C GLY A 225 40.19 -19.36 -13.17
N GLY A 226 39.64 -19.38 -11.98
CA GLY A 226 40.28 -19.93 -10.77
C GLY A 226 40.78 -18.83 -9.85
N PRO A 227 41.90 -18.15 -10.14
CA PRO A 227 42.34 -17.01 -9.32
C PRO A 227 41.48 -15.75 -9.56
N ILE A 228 40.82 -15.62 -10.72
CA ILE A 228 39.95 -14.50 -11.03
C ILE A 228 38.52 -15.01 -11.08
N LEU A 229 37.75 -14.66 -10.05
CA LEU A 229 36.31 -14.89 -10.04
C LEU A 229 35.62 -13.83 -10.91
N ASP A 230 34.63 -14.25 -11.68
CA ASP A 230 33.85 -13.34 -12.50
C ASP A 230 32.95 -12.43 -11.65
N ALA A 231 32.55 -11.31 -12.23
CA ALA A 231 31.75 -10.29 -11.51
C ALA A 231 30.40 -10.83 -11.01
N ASN A 232 29.76 -11.79 -11.72
CA ASN A 232 28.48 -12.35 -11.28
C ASN A 232 28.65 -13.20 -10.01
N THR A 233 29.73 -14.01 -9.96
CA THR A 233 30.06 -14.79 -8.75
C THR A 233 30.36 -13.87 -7.57
N LEU A 234 31.10 -12.77 -7.78
CA LEU A 234 31.37 -11.80 -6.71
C LEU A 234 30.11 -11.06 -6.28
N ALA A 235 29.21 -10.72 -7.20
CA ALA A 235 27.90 -10.14 -6.88
C ALA A 235 27.07 -11.11 -6.05
N ALA A 236 26.99 -12.39 -6.39
CA ALA A 236 26.28 -13.41 -5.61
C ALA A 236 26.85 -13.54 -4.18
N MET A 237 28.16 -13.52 -4.02
CA MET A 237 28.82 -13.53 -2.70
C MET A 237 28.48 -12.28 -1.89
N LEU A 238 28.45 -11.11 -2.53
CA LEU A 238 28.10 -9.85 -1.89
C LEU A 238 26.63 -9.85 -1.45
N ILE A 239 25.72 -10.31 -2.29
CA ILE A 239 24.30 -10.48 -1.95
C ILE A 239 24.14 -11.43 -0.75
N ALA A 240 24.79 -12.60 -0.79
CA ALA A 240 24.71 -13.58 0.28
C ALA A 240 25.26 -13.04 1.61
N SER A 241 26.23 -12.13 1.58
CA SER A 241 26.85 -11.56 2.79
C SER A 241 25.89 -10.65 3.60
N MET A 242 24.77 -10.22 2.99
CA MET A 242 23.76 -9.41 3.67
C MET A 242 22.91 -10.21 4.69
N TYR A 243 22.96 -11.54 4.65
CA TYR A 243 22.09 -12.40 5.46
C TYR A 243 22.86 -13.19 6.49
N ASP A 244 22.24 -13.43 7.62
CA ASP A 244 22.76 -14.36 8.62
C ASP A 244 22.42 -15.83 8.27
N ALA A 245 22.82 -16.75 9.14
CA ALA A 245 22.58 -18.19 8.94
C ALA A 245 21.10 -18.60 8.98
N ASN A 246 20.22 -17.76 9.52
CA ASN A 246 18.78 -17.96 9.59
C ASN A 246 18.05 -17.33 8.39
N GLY A 247 18.74 -16.49 7.62
CA GLY A 247 18.15 -15.73 6.52
C GLY A 247 17.53 -14.39 6.94
N ASP A 248 17.82 -13.90 8.16
CA ASP A 248 17.52 -12.53 8.55
C ASP A 248 18.53 -11.57 7.91
N LEU A 249 18.09 -10.37 7.52
CA LEU A 249 18.97 -9.33 7.01
C LEU A 249 19.88 -8.82 8.12
N ALA A 250 21.21 -8.95 7.94
CA ALA A 250 22.25 -8.66 8.92
C ALA A 250 23.09 -7.43 8.56
N VAL A 251 22.49 -6.43 7.93
CA VAL A 251 23.15 -5.16 7.55
C VAL A 251 23.12 -4.19 8.72
N PRO A 252 24.27 -3.83 9.32
CA PRO A 252 24.31 -2.86 10.42
C PRO A 252 23.70 -1.51 10.01
N GLY A 253 22.81 -0.95 10.84
CA GLY A 253 22.09 0.28 10.57
C GLY A 253 20.76 0.09 9.80
N VAL A 254 20.47 -1.12 9.34
CA VAL A 254 19.14 -1.49 8.87
C VAL A 254 18.40 -2.17 10.02
N ALA A 255 17.38 -1.50 10.55
CA ALA A 255 16.70 -1.90 11.77
C ALA A 255 15.53 -2.84 11.52
N ALA A 256 15.31 -3.78 12.45
CA ALA A 256 14.06 -4.52 12.60
C ALA A 256 13.22 -3.88 13.71
N GLN A 257 11.91 -4.01 13.65
CA GLN A 257 10.98 -3.52 14.67
C GLN A 257 9.97 -4.61 15.04
N GLU A 258 9.37 -4.48 16.22
CA GLU A 258 8.23 -5.31 16.61
C GLU A 258 6.93 -4.78 15.98
N PRO A 259 5.92 -5.62 15.80
CA PRO A 259 4.60 -5.21 15.29
C PRO A 259 4.01 -4.06 16.11
N VAL A 260 3.52 -3.03 15.42
CA VAL A 260 2.94 -1.83 16.04
C VAL A 260 1.63 -2.17 16.74
N GLY A 261 1.49 -1.74 18.00
CA GLY A 261 0.33 -2.10 18.83
C GLY A 261 0.40 -3.52 19.42
N GLY A 262 1.50 -4.23 19.18
CA GLY A 262 1.70 -5.62 19.60
C GLY A 262 1.06 -6.64 18.65
N LEU A 263 1.49 -7.88 18.73
CA LEU A 263 0.98 -8.98 17.94
C LEU A 263 -0.14 -9.72 18.68
N GLN A 264 -1.40 -9.51 18.27
CA GLN A 264 -2.54 -10.25 18.83
C GLN A 264 -2.68 -11.64 18.20
N ARG A 265 -2.30 -11.79 16.93
CA ARG A 265 -2.38 -13.04 16.18
C ARG A 265 -1.27 -13.09 15.14
N ASP A 266 -0.63 -14.25 15.00
CA ASP A 266 0.34 -14.48 13.92
C ASP A 266 -0.36 -15.01 12.67
N LEU A 267 0.29 -14.84 11.52
CA LEU A 267 -0.16 -15.40 10.25
C LEU A 267 0.02 -16.92 10.28
N ASP A 268 -0.92 -17.63 9.67
CA ASP A 268 -0.82 -19.07 9.50
C ASP A 268 0.15 -19.43 8.37
N GLU A 269 1.15 -20.27 8.66
CA GLU A 269 2.15 -20.64 7.66
C GLU A 269 1.55 -21.39 6.46
N ALA A 270 0.53 -22.24 6.68
CA ALA A 270 -0.10 -22.98 5.59
C ALA A 270 -0.82 -22.02 4.62
N THR A 271 -1.53 -21.03 5.17
CA THR A 271 -2.18 -19.97 4.39
C THR A 271 -1.16 -19.16 3.59
N VAL A 272 -0.07 -18.69 4.25
CA VAL A 272 0.98 -17.93 3.54
C VAL A 272 1.64 -18.76 2.43
N ARG A 273 1.81 -20.06 2.63
CA ARG A 273 2.35 -20.96 1.59
C ARG A 273 1.42 -21.13 0.40
N GLU A 274 0.13 -21.24 0.67
CA GLU A 274 -0.91 -21.37 -0.36
C GLU A 274 -1.02 -20.07 -1.17
N ASP A 275 -1.19 -18.94 -0.50
CA ASP A 275 -1.36 -17.62 -1.13
C ASP A 275 -0.15 -17.22 -2.00
N ALA A 276 1.07 -17.50 -1.52
CA ALA A 276 2.29 -17.17 -2.22
C ALA A 276 2.77 -18.24 -3.22
N GLY A 277 2.08 -19.39 -3.31
CA GLY A 277 2.47 -20.51 -4.19
C GLY A 277 3.84 -21.09 -3.87
N ILE A 278 4.17 -21.23 -2.58
CA ILE A 278 5.51 -21.67 -2.13
C ILE A 278 5.68 -23.17 -2.37
N VAL A 279 6.80 -23.56 -3.01
CA VAL A 279 7.11 -24.98 -3.22
C VAL A 279 7.31 -25.71 -1.88
N ASP A 280 6.83 -26.95 -1.77
CA ASP A 280 6.80 -27.72 -0.52
C ASP A 280 8.14 -27.84 0.19
N SER A 281 9.23 -27.98 -0.57
CA SER A 281 10.58 -28.15 -0.04
C SER A 281 11.21 -26.88 0.53
N TYR A 282 10.63 -25.70 0.26
CA TYR A 282 11.21 -24.42 0.71
C TYR A 282 10.89 -24.17 2.18
N ARG A 283 11.92 -23.91 2.98
CA ARG A 283 11.78 -23.48 4.38
C ARG A 283 11.78 -21.96 4.44
N LEU A 284 10.77 -21.37 5.08
CA LEU A 284 10.70 -19.91 5.24
C LEU A 284 11.94 -19.37 5.97
N ALA A 285 12.53 -18.33 5.41
CA ALA A 285 13.69 -17.66 5.95
C ALA A 285 13.34 -16.70 7.09
N GLY A 286 14.34 -16.39 7.91
CA GLY A 286 14.24 -15.45 9.01
C GLY A 286 13.68 -16.03 10.31
N THR A 287 13.78 -15.26 11.38
CA THR A 287 13.35 -15.59 12.73
C THR A 287 12.18 -14.72 13.19
N GLY A 288 11.50 -15.14 14.26
CA GLY A 288 10.33 -14.44 14.80
C GLY A 288 9.01 -14.85 14.13
N SER A 289 7.94 -14.16 14.47
CA SER A 289 6.61 -14.39 13.90
C SER A 289 6.57 -14.13 12.40
N LEU A 290 5.65 -14.77 11.66
CA LEU A 290 5.45 -14.50 10.24
C LEU A 290 5.00 -13.06 10.02
N ALA A 291 4.14 -12.56 10.89
CA ALA A 291 3.68 -11.18 10.90
C ALA A 291 4.87 -10.20 11.01
N SER A 292 5.80 -10.42 11.94
CA SER A 292 6.97 -9.53 12.06
C SER A 292 7.87 -9.58 10.83
N ARG A 293 8.07 -10.77 10.24
CA ARG A 293 8.88 -10.94 9.02
C ARG A 293 8.29 -10.23 7.81
N LEU A 294 6.96 -10.18 7.72
CA LEU A 294 6.25 -9.55 6.59
C LEU A 294 6.01 -8.06 6.80
N TRP A 295 5.78 -7.61 8.05
CA TRP A 295 5.28 -6.25 8.32
C TRP A 295 6.31 -5.27 8.87
N THR A 296 7.27 -5.75 9.66
CA THR A 296 8.12 -4.85 10.45
C THR A 296 9.62 -5.16 10.42
N LYS A 297 9.99 -6.32 9.92
CA LYS A 297 11.39 -6.62 9.63
C LYS A 297 11.79 -6.13 8.25
N PRO A 298 13.04 -5.69 8.07
CA PRO A 298 13.54 -5.33 6.76
C PRO A 298 13.72 -6.58 5.88
N SER A 299 13.56 -6.39 4.57
CA SER A 299 13.83 -7.44 3.59
C SER A 299 14.44 -6.86 2.32
N VAL A 300 15.35 -7.61 1.71
CA VAL A 300 15.98 -7.22 0.43
C VAL A 300 15.55 -8.21 -0.64
N THR A 301 15.20 -7.68 -1.80
CA THR A 301 14.92 -8.47 -3.01
C THR A 301 15.80 -7.99 -4.15
N VAL A 302 16.41 -8.93 -4.88
CA VAL A 302 17.09 -8.64 -6.14
C VAL A 302 16.02 -8.51 -7.23
N ILE A 303 15.81 -7.30 -7.73
CA ILE A 303 14.75 -7.00 -8.73
C ILE A 303 15.28 -6.79 -10.14
N GLY A 304 16.60 -6.83 -10.33
CA GLY A 304 17.27 -6.76 -11.62
C GLY A 304 18.68 -7.29 -11.52
N PHE A 305 19.18 -7.93 -12.60
CA PHE A 305 20.53 -8.46 -12.65
C PHE A 305 21.02 -8.48 -14.11
N ASP A 306 22.11 -7.77 -14.39
CA ASP A 306 22.75 -7.72 -15.70
C ASP A 306 23.74 -8.86 -15.86
N ALA A 307 23.24 -10.04 -16.24
CA ALA A 307 24.05 -11.21 -16.52
C ALA A 307 23.81 -11.69 -17.94
N HIS A 308 24.80 -12.38 -18.54
CA HIS A 308 24.58 -13.03 -19.81
C HIS A 308 23.47 -14.07 -19.74
N PRO A 309 22.57 -14.14 -20.72
CA PRO A 309 21.57 -15.19 -20.77
C PRO A 309 22.22 -16.55 -20.92
N VAL A 310 21.56 -17.60 -20.44
CA VAL A 310 22.04 -18.98 -20.56
C VAL A 310 22.21 -19.38 -22.04
N GLU A 311 21.20 -19.04 -22.85
CA GLU A 311 21.25 -19.24 -24.30
C GLU A 311 22.23 -18.24 -24.92
N GLY A 312 23.17 -18.75 -25.70
CA GLY A 312 24.27 -17.95 -26.30
C GLY A 312 25.43 -17.66 -25.34
N SER A 313 25.47 -18.29 -24.15
CA SER A 313 26.59 -18.15 -23.22
C SER A 313 27.91 -18.70 -23.80
N PHE A 314 29.03 -18.14 -23.39
CA PHE A 314 30.36 -18.52 -23.84
C PHE A 314 31.37 -18.48 -22.68
N ASN A 315 32.55 -19.15 -22.88
CA ASN A 315 33.56 -19.32 -21.85
C ASN A 315 34.38 -18.04 -21.58
N VAL A 316 33.83 -17.11 -20.84
CA VAL A 316 34.42 -15.82 -20.48
C VAL A 316 34.35 -15.58 -18.97
N VAL A 317 35.35 -14.88 -18.42
CA VAL A 317 35.26 -14.23 -17.09
C VAL A 317 34.68 -12.85 -17.33
N SER A 318 33.45 -12.66 -16.86
CA SER A 318 32.73 -11.37 -16.98
C SER A 318 33.44 -10.29 -16.16
N PRO A 319 33.80 -9.14 -16.76
CA PRO A 319 34.60 -8.09 -16.11
C PRO A 319 33.78 -7.29 -15.06
N GLU A 320 32.50 -7.09 -15.33
CA GLU A 320 31.62 -6.32 -14.48
C GLU A 320 30.17 -6.80 -14.61
N THR A 321 29.34 -6.50 -13.60
CA THR A 321 27.92 -6.75 -13.60
C THR A 321 27.22 -5.69 -12.75
N THR A 322 25.94 -5.43 -13.02
CA THR A 322 25.11 -4.55 -12.22
C THR A 322 23.87 -5.32 -11.76
N PHE A 323 23.48 -5.13 -10.51
CA PHE A 323 22.21 -5.65 -10.01
C PHE A 323 21.48 -4.58 -9.20
N ARG A 324 20.16 -4.67 -9.16
CA ARG A 324 19.29 -3.77 -8.42
C ARG A 324 18.71 -4.46 -7.22
N LEU A 325 18.84 -3.81 -6.06
CA LEU A 325 18.25 -4.23 -4.81
C LEU A 325 17.08 -3.33 -4.45
N SER A 326 15.94 -3.93 -4.08
CA SER A 326 14.84 -3.27 -3.39
C SER A 326 14.91 -3.65 -1.93
N LEU A 327 15.11 -2.67 -1.05
CA LEU A 327 15.11 -2.82 0.39
C LEU A 327 13.79 -2.31 0.97
N ARG A 328 13.01 -3.18 1.59
CA ARG A 328 11.90 -2.79 2.44
C ARG A 328 12.43 -2.48 3.83
N THR A 329 12.17 -1.29 4.33
CA THR A 329 12.62 -0.85 5.66
C THR A 329 11.53 -1.08 6.70
N ALA A 330 11.92 -1.17 7.97
CA ALA A 330 10.96 -1.16 9.06
C ALA A 330 10.13 0.14 9.08
N PRO A 331 8.87 0.11 9.57
CA PRO A 331 7.91 1.22 9.41
C PRO A 331 8.38 2.59 9.90
N ARG A 332 9.18 2.63 10.98
CA ARG A 332 9.69 3.89 11.57
C ARG A 332 11.13 4.22 11.19
N GLN A 333 11.77 3.38 10.38
CA GLN A 333 13.12 3.66 9.92
C GLN A 333 13.09 4.63 8.74
N HIS A 334 13.91 5.69 8.81
CA HIS A 334 14.06 6.59 7.70
C HIS A 334 14.73 5.86 6.51
N PRO A 335 14.11 5.80 5.33
CA PRO A 335 14.61 4.97 4.23
C PRO A 335 15.97 5.46 3.71
N GLN A 336 16.28 6.76 3.77
CA GLN A 336 17.59 7.28 3.40
C GLN A 336 18.70 6.74 4.32
N GLU A 337 18.46 6.67 5.63
CA GLU A 337 19.43 6.10 6.58
C GLU A 337 19.70 4.62 6.32
N ALA A 338 18.63 3.87 6.04
CA ALA A 338 18.73 2.45 5.67
C ALA A 338 19.48 2.26 4.35
N GLN A 339 19.21 3.13 3.36
CA GLN A 339 19.90 3.13 2.06
C GLN A 339 21.39 3.45 2.22
N ASP A 340 21.72 4.43 3.08
CA ASP A 340 23.10 4.80 3.38
C ASP A 340 23.84 3.65 4.05
N ALA A 341 23.21 3.00 5.02
CA ALA A 341 23.74 1.84 5.71
C ALA A 341 23.97 0.65 4.76
N LEU A 342 23.00 0.36 3.89
CA LEU A 342 23.12 -0.68 2.87
C LEU A 342 24.27 -0.39 1.90
N ALA A 343 24.36 0.85 1.40
CA ALA A 343 25.42 1.25 0.46
C ALA A 343 26.81 1.14 1.12
N ALA A 344 26.96 1.60 2.34
CA ALA A 344 28.19 1.51 3.10
C ALA A 344 28.60 0.03 3.36
N PHE A 345 27.62 -0.80 3.74
CA PHE A 345 27.84 -2.23 3.93
C PHE A 345 28.35 -2.91 2.66
N LEU A 346 27.70 -2.71 1.55
CA LEU A 346 28.06 -3.33 0.26
C LEU A 346 29.47 -2.92 -0.21
N GLN A 347 29.82 -1.65 -0.03
CA GLN A 347 31.17 -1.16 -0.36
C GLN A 347 32.25 -1.73 0.57
N ALA A 348 31.95 -1.86 1.87
CA ALA A 348 32.88 -2.37 2.85
C ALA A 348 33.11 -3.90 2.73
N HIS A 349 32.14 -4.64 2.20
CA HIS A 349 32.19 -6.10 2.06
C HIS A 349 32.50 -6.55 0.63
N ALA A 350 33.10 -5.67 -0.18
CA ALA A 350 33.52 -6.00 -1.55
C ALA A 350 34.40 -7.27 -1.57
N PRO A 351 33.93 -8.39 -2.16
CA PRO A 351 34.67 -9.65 -2.11
C PRO A 351 36.01 -9.52 -2.85
N PHE A 352 37.08 -10.00 -2.22
CA PHE A 352 38.46 -9.99 -2.77
C PHE A 352 38.94 -8.62 -3.25
N GLY A 353 38.37 -7.52 -2.75
CA GLY A 353 38.75 -6.16 -3.13
C GLY A 353 38.24 -5.73 -4.52
N ALA A 354 37.19 -6.35 -5.02
CA ALA A 354 36.49 -5.89 -6.22
C ALA A 354 36.05 -4.43 -6.10
N GLU A 355 36.02 -3.72 -7.21
CA GLU A 355 35.44 -2.37 -7.23
C GLU A 355 33.91 -2.46 -7.11
N VAL A 356 33.36 -1.93 -6.00
CA VAL A 356 31.90 -1.88 -5.79
C VAL A 356 31.44 -0.43 -5.79
N LYS A 357 30.58 -0.09 -6.74
CA LYS A 357 29.93 1.21 -6.83
C LYS A 357 28.43 1.05 -6.56
N VAL A 358 27.91 1.83 -5.61
CA VAL A 358 26.47 1.86 -5.28
C VAL A 358 25.88 3.20 -5.74
N THR A 359 24.84 3.12 -6.55
CA THR A 359 24.03 4.28 -6.96
C THR A 359 22.70 4.22 -6.22
N LYS A 360 22.42 5.23 -5.43
CA LYS A 360 21.18 5.36 -4.66
C LYS A 360 20.06 5.83 -5.58
N LEU A 361 18.88 5.24 -5.43
CA LEU A 361 17.68 5.57 -6.18
C LEU A 361 16.62 6.15 -5.26
N GLU A 362 15.37 6.16 -5.68
CA GLU A 362 14.25 6.74 -4.95
C GLU A 362 13.98 6.06 -3.62
N ASN A 363 13.36 6.81 -2.70
CA ASN A 363 12.98 6.39 -1.37
C ASN A 363 11.49 6.65 -1.14
N GLY A 364 10.81 5.69 -0.51
CA GLY A 364 9.46 5.83 0.02
C GLY A 364 9.48 5.67 1.54
N MET A 365 8.93 6.64 2.26
CA MET A 365 8.80 6.56 3.72
C MET A 365 7.90 5.40 4.12
N GLY A 366 8.25 4.74 5.24
CA GLY A 366 7.31 3.91 5.96
C GLY A 366 6.40 4.74 6.87
N TRP A 367 5.41 4.08 7.43
CA TRP A 367 4.50 4.72 8.37
C TRP A 367 4.17 3.77 9.52
N ALA A 368 3.91 4.34 10.69
CA ALA A 368 3.44 3.59 11.85
C ALA A 368 2.51 4.46 12.69
N MET A 369 1.32 3.94 12.91
CA MET A 369 0.28 4.52 13.75
C MET A 369 0.74 4.70 15.20
N ASP A 370 0.17 5.68 15.91
CA ASP A 370 0.24 5.73 17.38
C ASP A 370 -0.87 4.85 17.99
N PRO A 371 -0.53 3.70 18.57
CA PRO A 371 -1.52 2.79 19.16
C PRO A 371 -2.19 3.36 20.42
N ASN A 372 -1.67 4.45 20.97
CA ASN A 372 -2.22 5.12 22.15
C ASN A 372 -3.10 6.32 21.84
N ALA A 373 -3.15 6.73 20.57
CA ALA A 373 -3.99 7.83 20.12
C ALA A 373 -5.49 7.58 20.43
N VAL A 374 -6.23 8.66 20.67
CA VAL A 374 -7.66 8.57 21.04
C VAL A 374 -8.46 7.97 19.88
N ALA A 375 -8.28 8.48 18.66
CA ALA A 375 -9.00 7.98 17.51
C ALA A 375 -8.71 6.50 17.22
N THR A 376 -7.48 6.01 17.48
CA THR A 376 -7.13 4.59 17.35
C THR A 376 -7.94 3.72 18.31
N LYS A 377 -8.02 4.13 19.58
CA LYS A 377 -8.77 3.39 20.61
C LYS A 377 -10.28 3.39 20.33
N ASP A 378 -10.80 4.53 19.90
CA ASP A 378 -12.21 4.68 19.56
C ASP A 378 -12.57 3.84 18.33
N ALA A 379 -11.71 3.82 17.29
CA ALA A 379 -11.90 2.99 16.11
C ALA A 379 -11.89 1.49 16.43
N LEU A 380 -10.92 1.03 17.23
CA LEU A 380 -10.86 -0.38 17.64
C LEU A 380 -12.07 -0.79 18.47
N ALA A 381 -12.54 0.06 19.40
CA ALA A 381 -13.75 -0.20 20.18
C ALA A 381 -15.00 -0.24 19.30
N ALA A 382 -15.12 0.66 18.31
CA ALA A 382 -16.22 0.68 17.37
C ALA A 382 -16.22 -0.58 16.47
N MET A 383 -15.07 -1.01 15.99
CA MET A 383 -14.93 -2.25 15.22
C MET A 383 -15.33 -3.47 16.03
N GLU A 384 -14.86 -3.58 17.28
CA GLU A 384 -15.23 -4.69 18.17
C GLU A 384 -16.76 -4.76 18.40
N GLU A 385 -17.40 -3.60 18.62
CA GLU A 385 -18.84 -3.55 18.81
C GLU A 385 -19.61 -3.87 17.52
N ALA A 386 -19.14 -3.40 16.36
CA ALA A 386 -19.79 -3.63 15.08
C ALA A 386 -19.73 -5.09 14.64
N PHE A 387 -18.57 -5.71 14.75
CA PHE A 387 -18.32 -7.09 14.30
C PHE A 387 -18.58 -8.14 15.39
N GLY A 388 -18.67 -7.75 16.67
CA GLY A 388 -18.86 -8.67 17.79
C GLY A 388 -17.60 -9.51 18.11
N VAL A 389 -16.46 -9.17 17.53
CA VAL A 389 -15.15 -9.80 17.76
C VAL A 389 -14.09 -8.72 17.89
N ALA A 390 -13.03 -9.01 18.67
CA ALA A 390 -11.93 -8.07 18.85
C ALA A 390 -11.18 -7.84 17.51
N PRO A 391 -10.95 -6.60 17.12
CA PRO A 391 -10.18 -6.26 15.91
C PRO A 391 -8.71 -6.61 16.08
N ILE A 392 -8.01 -6.76 14.95
CA ILE A 392 -6.58 -7.07 14.91
C ILE A 392 -5.79 -5.85 14.43
N ASN A 393 -4.68 -5.57 15.09
CA ASN A 393 -3.67 -4.65 14.58
C ASN A 393 -2.86 -5.38 13.51
N LYS A 394 -3.06 -4.99 12.25
CA LYS A 394 -2.42 -5.59 11.08
C LYS A 394 -1.32 -4.66 10.56
N GLY A 395 -0.16 -5.18 10.22
CA GLY A 395 0.83 -4.45 9.42
C GLY A 395 0.71 -4.82 7.95
N GLU A 396 1.19 -3.94 7.08
CA GLU A 396 1.34 -4.22 5.66
C GLU A 396 2.80 -4.25 5.25
N GLY A 397 3.12 -5.23 4.41
CA GLY A 397 4.46 -5.36 3.83
C GLY A 397 4.72 -4.38 2.70
N GLY A 398 3.68 -3.83 2.12
CA GLY A 398 3.70 -2.80 1.09
C GLY A 398 3.92 -1.40 1.66
N SER A 399 4.04 -0.45 0.75
CA SER A 399 4.09 0.98 1.05
C SER A 399 2.90 1.65 0.38
N ILE A 400 2.23 2.54 1.09
CA ILE A 400 1.22 3.45 0.54
C ILE A 400 1.84 4.85 0.65
N PRO A 401 2.45 5.38 -0.41
CA PRO A 401 3.35 6.53 -0.32
C PRO A 401 2.68 7.81 0.18
N PHE A 402 1.40 8.00 -0.07
CA PHE A 402 0.69 9.21 0.32
C PHE A 402 0.40 9.30 1.84
N ILE A 403 0.30 8.17 2.56
CA ILE A 403 0.01 8.16 4.01
C ILE A 403 1.12 8.85 4.83
N PRO A 404 2.41 8.53 4.66
CA PRO A 404 3.49 9.30 5.29
C PRO A 404 3.48 10.78 4.93
N GLU A 405 3.11 11.12 3.70
CA GLU A 405 3.04 12.51 3.24
C GLU A 405 1.87 13.25 3.89
N LEU A 406 0.71 12.65 4.04
CA LEU A 406 -0.39 13.22 4.82
C LEU A 406 0.03 13.49 6.27
N GLN A 407 0.73 12.54 6.90
CA GLN A 407 1.25 12.74 8.26
C GLN A 407 2.31 13.84 8.33
N ARG A 408 3.14 14.02 7.29
CA ARG A 408 4.11 15.12 7.19
C ARG A 408 3.43 16.47 7.03
N ILE A 409 2.40 16.56 6.20
CA ILE A 409 1.65 17.80 5.93
C ILE A 409 0.77 18.18 7.12
N PHE A 410 0.14 17.18 7.76
CA PHE A 410 -0.76 17.33 8.91
C PHE A 410 -0.22 16.56 10.14
N PRO A 411 0.88 17.03 10.77
CA PRO A 411 1.58 16.26 11.81
C PRO A 411 0.77 16.05 13.09
N SER A 412 -0.29 16.83 13.32
CA SER A 412 -1.21 16.68 14.47
C SER A 412 -2.38 15.75 14.18
N ALA A 413 -2.65 15.42 12.93
CA ALA A 413 -3.75 14.54 12.56
C ALA A 413 -3.44 13.08 12.95
N GLN A 414 -4.45 12.37 13.47
CA GLN A 414 -4.36 10.95 13.75
C GLN A 414 -4.83 10.18 12.50
N VAL A 415 -3.93 9.42 11.88
CA VAL A 415 -4.27 8.65 10.67
C VAL A 415 -4.74 7.26 11.06
N LEU A 416 -5.91 6.87 10.57
CA LEU A 416 -6.51 5.54 10.68
C LEU A 416 -6.55 4.94 9.27
N VAL A 417 -6.04 3.72 9.10
CA VAL A 417 -6.04 3.02 7.82
C VAL A 417 -6.83 1.73 7.99
N THR A 418 -7.88 1.59 7.20
CA THR A 418 -8.80 0.45 7.19
C THR A 418 -9.42 0.33 5.79
N GLY A 419 -10.38 -0.56 5.59
CA GLY A 419 -11.07 -0.65 4.30
C GLY A 419 -11.88 -1.93 4.17
N PRO A 420 -12.49 -2.17 3.00
CA PRO A 420 -13.36 -3.31 2.76
C PRO A 420 -12.63 -4.60 2.39
N GLU A 421 -11.37 -4.53 2.02
CA GLU A 421 -10.62 -5.68 1.56
C GLU A 421 -10.50 -6.80 2.61
N ASP A 422 -10.31 -8.01 2.14
CA ASP A 422 -9.89 -9.16 2.93
C ASP A 422 -8.87 -10.00 2.12
N PRO A 423 -8.24 -11.05 2.69
CA PRO A 423 -7.28 -11.87 1.96
C PRO A 423 -7.79 -12.53 0.67
N LYS A 424 -9.10 -12.48 0.41
CA LYS A 424 -9.73 -13.02 -0.81
C LYS A 424 -10.27 -11.93 -1.73
N ALA A 425 -9.97 -10.67 -1.44
CA ALA A 425 -10.42 -9.55 -2.25
C ALA A 425 -9.78 -9.55 -3.66
N ASN A 426 -8.61 -10.17 -3.81
CA ASN A 426 -7.89 -10.25 -5.09
C ASN A 426 -7.65 -8.88 -5.73
N ALA A 427 -7.41 -7.83 -4.92
CA ALA A 427 -7.05 -6.52 -5.43
C ALA A 427 -5.97 -6.62 -6.51
N HIS A 428 -6.09 -5.86 -7.61
CA HIS A 428 -5.25 -5.90 -8.82
C HIS A 428 -5.27 -7.23 -9.61
N SER A 429 -6.00 -8.23 -9.17
CA SER A 429 -6.05 -9.57 -9.80
C SER A 429 -7.43 -9.86 -10.42
N PRO A 430 -7.57 -10.91 -11.23
CA PRO A 430 -8.88 -11.39 -11.67
C PRO A 430 -9.77 -11.83 -10.48
N ASN A 431 -11.06 -11.63 -10.65
CA ASN A 431 -12.08 -11.97 -9.64
C ASN A 431 -11.93 -11.16 -8.33
N GLU A 432 -11.60 -9.89 -8.46
CA GLU A 432 -11.76 -8.92 -7.40
C GLU A 432 -13.23 -8.78 -6.99
#